data_5cf17f62f64ddeb6af6126efe6423d4f
#
_entry.id   5cf17f62f64ddeb6af6126efe6423d4f
#
_cell.length_a   1.000
_cell.length_b   1.000
_cell.length_c   1.000
_cell.angle_alpha   90.00
_cell.angle_beta   90.00
_cell.angle_gamma   90.00
#
_symmetry.space_group_name_H-M   'P 1'
#
loop_
_entity.id
_entity.type
_entity.pdbx_description
1 polymer ?
#
loop_
_entity_poly.entity_id
_entity_poly.type
_entity_poly.pdbx_seq_one_letter_code
_entity_poly.pdbx_strand_id
1 'polypeptide(L)'
;MKSNDDILIASSNKGKLKEFKKLFKNHKVFSLSDLNIVDAIEDGDSFLENAMIKAKHGAKESKIYTIADDSGIVVPKLGYEPGIYSARYAGEGASDKDNRDKIIDKLIDKKQECLEAFYVCVLVGLKSPMIRCQ
;
A
#
# COMPACT_ATOMS: atom_id res chain seq x y z
N MET A 1 25.30 -8.63 9.84
CA MET A 1 24.28 -9.68 10.06
C MET A 1 22.96 -9.00 10.29
N LYS A 2 21.97 -9.28 9.45
CA LYS A 2 20.62 -8.76 9.68
C LYS A 2 19.95 -9.66 10.73
N SER A 3 19.41 -9.06 11.79
CA SER A 3 18.75 -9.83 12.83
C SER A 3 17.40 -10.35 12.34
N ASN A 4 16.90 -11.44 12.92
CA ASN A 4 15.56 -11.95 12.62
C ASN A 4 14.44 -10.98 13.03
N ASP A 5 14.81 -9.88 13.68
CA ASP A 5 13.89 -8.87 14.18
C ASP A 5 13.77 -7.65 13.24
N ASP A 6 14.52 -7.65 12.15
CA ASP A 6 14.47 -6.57 11.16
C ASP A 6 13.27 -6.73 10.22
N ILE A 7 12.50 -5.67 10.06
CA ILE A 7 11.31 -5.63 9.19
C ILE A 7 11.43 -4.43 8.25
N LEU A 8 11.24 -4.67 6.96
CA LEU A 8 11.03 -3.62 5.97
C LEU A 8 9.53 -3.38 5.78
N ILE A 9 9.12 -2.14 5.86
CA ILE A 9 7.80 -1.71 5.42
C ILE A 9 7.95 -1.12 4.01
N ALA A 10 7.45 -1.84 3.02
CA ALA A 10 7.56 -1.45 1.60
C ALA A 10 6.48 -0.43 1.23
N SER A 11 6.54 0.73 1.87
CA SER A 11 5.64 1.86 1.64
C SER A 11 6.41 3.16 1.74
N SER A 12 6.09 4.10 0.88
CA SER A 12 6.56 5.48 0.96
C SER A 12 5.58 6.40 1.72
N ASN A 13 4.42 5.88 2.10
CA ASN A 13 3.42 6.63 2.86
C ASN A 13 3.87 6.81 4.32
N LYS A 14 4.17 8.05 4.69
CA LYS A 14 4.68 8.39 6.04
C LYS A 14 3.71 8.06 7.16
N GLY A 15 2.41 8.21 6.92
CA GLY A 15 1.37 7.86 7.90
C GLY A 15 1.34 6.38 8.19
N LYS A 16 1.38 5.55 7.16
CA LYS A 16 1.45 4.08 7.27
C LYS A 16 2.71 3.63 7.98
N LEU A 17 3.86 4.21 7.62
CA LEU A 17 5.13 3.91 8.30
C LEU A 17 5.05 4.17 9.80
N LYS A 18 4.46 5.30 10.19
CA LYS A 18 4.27 5.65 11.59
C LYS A 18 3.40 4.63 12.33
N GLU A 19 2.31 4.19 11.70
CA GLU A 19 1.42 3.17 12.26
C GLU A 19 2.13 1.83 12.43
N PHE A 20 2.86 1.37 11.41
CA PHE A 20 3.62 0.12 11.47
C PHE A 20 4.72 0.17 12.54
N LYS A 21 5.42 1.27 12.69
CA LYS A 21 6.42 1.44 13.75
C LYS A 21 5.82 1.31 15.15
N LYS A 22 4.59 1.78 15.35
CA LYS A 22 3.86 1.60 16.61
C LYS A 22 3.47 0.15 16.85
N LEU A 23 3.03 -0.56 15.81
CA LEU A 23 2.63 -1.96 15.90
C LEU A 23 3.83 -2.88 16.17
N PHE A 24 4.96 -2.61 15.54
CA PHE A 24 6.17 -3.42 15.63
C PHE A 24 7.25 -2.76 16.49
N LYS A 25 6.86 -2.17 17.61
CA LYS A 25 7.78 -1.44 18.49
C LYS A 25 8.93 -2.28 19.08
N ASN A 26 8.79 -3.60 19.10
CA ASN A 26 9.82 -4.54 19.56
C ASN A 26 10.72 -5.02 18.41
N HIS A 27 10.51 -4.53 17.21
CA HIS A 27 11.28 -4.87 16.01
C HIS A 27 12.00 -3.64 15.47
N LYS A 28 13.07 -3.87 14.75
CA LYS A 28 13.74 -2.82 14.01
C LYS A 28 13.03 -2.63 12.67
N VAL A 29 12.33 -1.51 12.51
CA VAL A 29 11.52 -1.22 11.34
C VAL A 29 12.26 -0.25 10.43
N PHE A 30 12.41 -0.65 9.16
CA PHE A 30 13.01 0.16 8.11
C PHE A 30 11.96 0.59 7.09
N SER A 31 12.13 1.78 6.57
CA SER A 31 11.42 2.24 5.37
C SER A 31 12.23 1.92 4.11
N LEU A 32 11.62 2.07 2.94
CA LEU A 32 12.33 1.96 1.66
C LEU A 32 13.47 2.97 1.58
N SER A 33 13.22 4.22 2.01
CA SER A 33 14.25 5.27 1.99
C SER A 33 15.40 4.99 2.94
N ASP A 34 15.17 4.37 4.08
CA ASP A 34 16.22 3.99 5.03
C ASP A 34 17.25 3.04 4.39
N LEU A 35 16.81 2.22 3.44
CA LEU A 35 17.65 1.24 2.75
C LEU A 35 17.98 1.62 1.31
N ASN A 36 17.67 2.85 0.90
CA ASN A 36 17.88 3.36 -0.46
C ASN A 36 17.24 2.47 -1.54
N ILE A 37 16.06 1.94 -1.25
CA ILE A 37 15.29 1.12 -2.18
C ILE A 37 14.26 2.01 -2.89
N VAL A 38 14.25 1.96 -4.22
CA VAL A 38 13.27 2.67 -5.05
C VAL A 38 11.93 1.96 -4.99
N ASP A 39 10.84 2.73 -5.01
CA ASP A 39 9.48 2.18 -5.03
C ASP A 39 9.26 1.22 -6.21
N ALA A 40 8.54 0.15 -5.98
CA ALA A 40 8.10 -0.75 -7.03
C ALA A 40 7.05 -0.07 -7.93
N ILE A 41 7.00 -0.49 -9.19
CA ILE A 41 5.94 -0.07 -10.11
C ILE A 41 4.69 -0.91 -9.82
N GLU A 42 3.61 -0.26 -9.38
CA GLU A 42 2.35 -0.88 -9.06
C GLU A 42 1.46 -0.96 -10.30
N ASP A 43 1.68 -1.97 -11.12
CA ASP A 43 0.96 -2.21 -12.37
C ASP A 43 0.04 -3.45 -12.32
N GLY A 44 -0.29 -3.91 -11.13
CA GLY A 44 -1.23 -5.01 -10.92
C GLY A 44 -2.69 -4.59 -11.12
N ASP A 45 -3.54 -5.58 -11.28
CA ASP A 45 -4.98 -5.40 -11.53
C ASP A 45 -5.84 -5.56 -10.28
N SER A 46 -5.22 -5.80 -9.13
CA SER A 46 -5.91 -5.95 -7.84
C SER A 46 -5.06 -5.41 -6.68
N PHE A 47 -5.70 -5.16 -5.55
CA PHE A 47 -5.00 -4.81 -4.31
C PHE A 47 -3.98 -5.88 -3.92
N LEU A 48 -4.36 -7.16 -4.04
CA LEU A 48 -3.46 -8.26 -3.71
C LEU A 48 -2.23 -8.26 -4.64
N GLU A 49 -2.43 -8.12 -5.94
CA GLU A 49 -1.32 -8.09 -6.90
C GLU A 49 -0.36 -6.93 -6.60
N ASN A 50 -0.87 -5.74 -6.36
CA ASN A 50 -0.04 -4.58 -6.04
C ASN A 50 0.72 -4.76 -4.72
N ALA A 51 0.07 -5.28 -3.68
CA ALA A 51 0.74 -5.57 -2.41
C ALA A 51 1.83 -6.64 -2.59
N MET A 52 1.56 -7.68 -3.41
CA MET A 52 2.56 -8.72 -3.74
C MET A 52 3.75 -8.17 -4.50
N ILE A 53 3.52 -7.31 -5.49
CA ILE A 53 4.58 -6.64 -6.26
C ILE A 53 5.51 -5.87 -5.31
N LYS A 54 4.95 -5.09 -4.43
CA LYS A 54 5.69 -4.29 -3.44
C LYS A 54 6.47 -5.17 -2.46
N ALA A 55 5.82 -6.21 -1.94
CA ALA A 55 6.45 -7.12 -0.99
C ALA A 55 7.60 -7.90 -1.61
N LYS A 56 7.41 -8.42 -2.82
CA LYS A 56 8.46 -9.15 -3.56
C LYS A 56 9.65 -8.25 -3.88
N HIS A 57 9.38 -7.04 -4.36
CA HIS A 57 10.43 -6.07 -4.65
C HIS A 57 11.23 -5.72 -3.39
N GLY A 58 10.54 -5.37 -2.31
CA GLY A 58 11.19 -5.01 -1.05
C GLY A 58 12.00 -6.17 -0.45
N ALA A 59 11.45 -7.38 -0.45
CA ALA A 59 12.13 -8.57 0.06
C ALA A 59 13.39 -8.92 -0.76
N LYS A 60 13.29 -8.81 -2.07
CA LYS A 60 14.43 -9.05 -2.98
C LYS A 60 15.56 -8.06 -2.76
N GLU A 61 15.23 -6.77 -2.68
CA GLU A 61 16.23 -5.70 -2.55
C GLU A 61 16.82 -5.61 -1.14
N SER A 62 16.00 -5.80 -0.10
CA SER A 62 16.44 -5.66 1.29
C SER A 62 17.02 -6.93 1.89
N LYS A 63 16.58 -8.08 1.43
CA LYS A 63 16.88 -9.42 1.97
C LYS A 63 16.49 -9.59 3.44
N ILE A 64 15.48 -8.84 3.90
CA ILE A 64 14.87 -9.00 5.22
C ILE A 64 13.36 -9.22 5.06
N TYR A 65 12.70 -9.61 6.16
CA TYR A 65 11.25 -9.77 6.18
C TYR A 65 10.58 -8.46 5.75
N THR A 66 9.69 -8.54 4.78
CA THR A 66 9.05 -7.37 4.20
C THR A 66 7.56 -7.45 4.34
N ILE A 67 6.96 -6.36 4.80
CA ILE A 67 5.52 -6.17 4.81
C ILE A 67 5.19 -5.07 3.80
N ALA A 68 4.21 -5.35 2.95
CA ALA A 68 3.65 -4.38 2.03
C ALA A 68 2.14 -4.35 2.17
N ASP A 69 1.54 -3.25 1.83
CA ASP A 69 0.10 -3.12 1.73
C ASP A 69 -0.30 -2.45 0.43
N ASP A 70 -1.52 -2.71 0.01
CA ASP A 70 -2.23 -1.88 -0.94
C ASP A 70 -3.64 -1.64 -0.42
N SER A 71 -4.10 -0.41 -0.50
CA SER A 71 -5.37 -0.01 0.09
C SER A 71 -6.05 1.07 -0.72
N GLY A 72 -7.36 1.16 -0.59
CA GLY A 72 -8.12 2.17 -1.27
C GLY A 72 -9.60 2.14 -0.92
N ILE A 73 -10.31 3.13 -1.40
CA ILE A 73 -11.75 3.24 -1.28
C ILE A 73 -12.43 2.63 -2.51
N VAL A 74 -13.50 1.89 -2.27
CA VAL A 74 -14.31 1.25 -3.32
C VAL A 74 -15.74 1.73 -3.19
N VAL A 75 -16.27 2.33 -4.24
CA VAL A 75 -17.62 2.87 -4.27
C VAL A 75 -18.46 2.13 -5.31
N PRO A 76 -19.35 1.21 -4.90
CA PRO A 76 -20.14 0.40 -5.83
C PRO A 76 -20.91 1.21 -6.87
N LYS A 77 -21.46 2.35 -6.49
CA LYS A 77 -22.21 3.26 -7.39
C LYS A 77 -21.34 3.90 -8.47
N LEU A 78 -20.02 3.90 -8.31
CA LEU A 78 -19.05 4.36 -9.30
C LEU A 78 -18.39 3.20 -10.06
N GLY A 79 -19.05 2.06 -10.15
CA GLY A 79 -18.47 0.87 -10.78
C GLY A 79 -17.26 0.33 -10.03
N TYR A 80 -17.29 0.45 -8.70
CA TYR A 80 -16.22 0.06 -7.78
C TYR A 80 -14.94 0.92 -7.87
N GLU A 81 -15.02 2.06 -8.56
CA GLU A 81 -13.93 3.06 -8.52
C GLU A 81 -13.92 3.80 -7.17
N PRO A 82 -12.78 4.40 -6.77
CA PRO A 82 -11.46 4.39 -7.40
C PRO A 82 -10.68 3.08 -7.27
N GLY A 83 -10.98 2.22 -6.27
CA GLY A 83 -10.31 0.94 -6.08
C GLY A 83 -8.78 1.08 -5.97
N ILE A 84 -8.05 0.33 -6.78
CA ILE A 84 -6.57 0.37 -6.80
C ILE A 84 -5.99 1.72 -7.24
N TYR A 85 -6.80 2.60 -7.84
CA TYR A 85 -6.38 3.93 -8.27
C TYR A 85 -6.64 5.03 -7.24
N SER A 86 -7.01 4.67 -6.02
CA SER A 86 -7.44 5.64 -4.98
C SER A 86 -6.41 6.74 -4.72
N ALA A 87 -5.13 6.42 -4.67
CA ALA A 87 -4.06 7.39 -4.40
C ALA A 87 -3.80 8.36 -5.56
N ARG A 88 -4.23 8.03 -6.77
CA ARG A 88 -4.01 8.79 -8.00
C ARG A 88 -5.28 9.00 -8.81
N TYR A 89 -6.44 8.95 -8.15
CA TYR A 89 -7.74 9.03 -8.83
C TYR A 89 -7.94 10.37 -9.55
N ALA A 90 -7.48 11.47 -8.95
CA ALA A 90 -7.50 12.80 -9.55
C ALA A 90 -6.26 13.10 -10.41
N GLY A 91 -5.36 12.14 -10.59
CA GLY A 91 -4.14 12.25 -11.37
C GLY A 91 -2.89 11.90 -10.57
N GLU A 92 -1.77 11.76 -11.26
CA GLU A 92 -0.49 11.50 -10.61
C GLU A 92 -0.12 12.66 -9.67
N GLY A 93 0.32 12.33 -8.46
CA GLY A 93 0.69 13.32 -7.46
C GLY A 93 -0.47 14.06 -6.82
N ALA A 94 -1.71 13.67 -7.09
CA ALA A 94 -2.88 14.28 -6.47
C ALA A 94 -2.87 14.10 -4.95
N SER A 95 -3.37 15.13 -4.24
CA SER A 95 -3.54 15.06 -2.80
C SER A 95 -4.74 14.19 -2.43
N ASP A 96 -4.80 13.75 -1.17
CA ASP A 96 -5.97 13.03 -0.65
C ASP A 96 -7.25 13.85 -0.81
N LYS A 97 -7.15 15.16 -0.64
CA LYS A 97 -8.27 16.09 -0.85
C LYS A 97 -8.74 16.06 -2.31
N ASP A 98 -7.82 16.15 -3.28
CA ASP A 98 -8.16 16.12 -4.71
C ASP A 98 -8.86 14.81 -5.08
N ASN A 99 -8.39 13.70 -4.56
CA ASN A 99 -8.98 12.39 -4.80
C ASN A 99 -10.38 12.28 -4.20
N ARG A 100 -10.59 12.79 -2.99
CA ARG A 100 -11.92 12.84 -2.35
C ARG A 100 -12.87 13.73 -3.14
N ASP A 101 -12.43 14.91 -3.53
CA ASP A 101 -13.25 15.86 -4.27
C ASP A 101 -13.72 15.27 -5.60
N LYS A 102 -12.86 14.54 -6.30
CA LYS A 102 -13.26 13.84 -7.53
C LYS A 102 -14.34 12.78 -7.29
N ILE A 103 -14.24 12.02 -6.20
CA ILE A 103 -15.27 11.04 -5.81
C ILE A 103 -16.59 11.76 -5.56
N ILE A 104 -16.55 12.83 -4.77
CA ILE A 104 -17.76 13.62 -4.41
C ILE A 104 -18.40 14.20 -5.66
N ASP A 105 -17.62 14.80 -6.54
CA ASP A 105 -18.11 15.38 -7.80
C ASP A 105 -18.82 14.34 -8.67
N LYS A 106 -18.28 13.15 -8.77
CA LYS A 106 -18.91 12.05 -9.50
C LYS A 106 -20.21 11.54 -8.84
N LEU A 107 -20.33 11.66 -7.52
CA LEU A 107 -21.49 11.21 -6.78
C LEU A 107 -22.63 12.23 -6.75
N ILE A 108 -22.37 13.52 -6.92
CA ILE A 108 -23.38 14.58 -6.96
C ILE A 108 -24.47 14.28 -7.99
N ASP A 109 -24.09 13.76 -9.16
CA ASP A 109 -25.03 13.43 -10.23
C ASP A 109 -25.89 12.17 -9.91
N LYS A 110 -25.57 11.42 -8.89
CA LYS A 110 -26.27 10.18 -8.54
C LYS A 110 -27.51 10.39 -7.66
N LYS A 111 -27.76 11.60 -7.18
CA LYS A 111 -28.97 12.02 -6.42
C LYS A 111 -29.38 11.08 -5.28
N GLN A 112 -28.41 10.51 -4.56
CA GLN A 112 -28.70 9.65 -3.43
C GLN A 112 -28.17 10.28 -2.13
N GLU A 113 -29.01 10.26 -1.09
CA GLU A 113 -28.68 10.83 0.21
C GLU A 113 -27.67 9.99 0.99
N CYS A 114 -27.61 8.68 0.73
CA CYS A 114 -26.69 7.76 1.38
C CYS A 114 -26.10 6.80 0.36
N LEU A 115 -24.77 6.71 0.33
CA LEU A 115 -24.04 5.85 -0.58
C LEU A 115 -23.12 4.93 0.20
N GLU A 116 -23.10 3.69 -0.25
CA GLU A 116 -22.23 2.67 0.30
C GLU A 116 -20.81 2.84 -0.25
N ALA A 117 -19.82 2.73 0.62
CA ALA A 117 -18.41 2.72 0.27
C ALA A 117 -17.65 1.77 1.20
N PHE A 118 -16.63 1.12 0.67
CA PHE A 118 -15.76 0.24 1.43
C PHE A 118 -14.33 0.76 1.39
N TYR A 119 -13.63 0.68 2.50
CA TYR A 119 -12.19 0.83 2.51
C TYR A 119 -11.56 -0.56 2.56
N VAL A 120 -10.73 -0.85 1.57
CA VAL A 120 -10.05 -2.14 1.44
C VAL A 120 -8.57 -1.96 1.76
N CYS A 121 -8.03 -2.86 2.55
CA CYS A 121 -6.60 -2.93 2.83
C CYS A 121 -6.14 -4.38 2.72
N VAL A 122 -5.17 -4.63 1.86
CA VAL A 122 -4.54 -5.95 1.71
C VAL A 122 -3.11 -5.84 2.20
N LEU A 123 -2.75 -6.71 3.13
CA LEU A 123 -1.40 -6.82 3.68
C LEU A 123 -0.74 -8.11 3.20
N VAL A 124 0.51 -8.00 2.79
CA VAL A 124 1.35 -9.13 2.40
C VAL A 124 2.64 -9.09 3.19
N GLY A 125 2.95 -10.19 3.88
CA GLY A 125 4.24 -10.39 4.53
C GLY A 125 5.03 -11.46 3.79
N LEU A 126 6.27 -11.16 3.42
CA LEU A 126 7.18 -12.08 2.77
C LEU A 126 8.48 -12.19 3.55
N LYS A 127 8.89 -13.42 3.81
CA LYS A 127 10.27 -13.69 4.20
C LYS A 127 11.17 -13.43 2.99
N SER A 128 12.34 -12.87 3.27
CA SER A 128 13.39 -12.84 2.25
C SER A 128 13.55 -14.25 1.66
N PRO A 129 13.77 -14.38 0.34
CA PRO A 129 14.09 -15.67 -0.20
C PRO A 129 15.30 -16.22 0.56
N MET A 130 15.06 -17.19 1.43
CA MET A 130 16.12 -17.88 2.11
C MET A 130 17.01 -18.48 1.03
N ILE A 131 18.30 -18.21 1.11
CA ILE A 131 19.30 -19.06 0.49
C ILE A 131 18.91 -20.47 0.96
N ARG A 132 18.36 -21.28 0.07
CA ARG A 132 18.20 -22.69 0.36
C ARG A 132 19.61 -23.20 0.62
N CYS A 133 19.94 -23.42 1.85
CA CYS A 133 21.08 -24.28 2.15
C CYS A 133 20.74 -25.64 1.53
N GLN A 134 21.42 -25.96 0.46
CA GLN A 134 21.42 -27.31 -0.11
C GLN A 134 22.09 -28.25 0.87
#